data_3feb565fda3273f1af293cfb36de39c2
#
_entry.id   3feb565fda3273f1af293cfb36de39c2
#
_cell.length_a   1.000
_cell.length_b   1.000
_cell.length_c   1.000
_cell.angle_alpha   90.00
_cell.angle_beta   90.00
_cell.angle_gamma   90.00
#
_symmetry.space_group_name_H-M   'P 1'
#
loop_
_entity.id
_entity.type
_entity.pdbx_description
1 polymer ?
#
loop_
_entity_poly.entity_id
_entity_poly.type
_entity_poly.pdbx_seq_one_letter_code
_entity_poly.pdbx_strand_id
1 'polypeptide(L)'
;MQKKIMFIGASGSGKSTLIKTLRGCGEAVKTQAVTLEDGYIDIPGEYMDIRRLNYAVITTAMDADAIFVVQDSTSSKPTTPPGFAGMFNIPVYGVISKIDLPTADIKRASKYLEMCGVKGKYYPVSAVTGEGIEELRELIENL
;
A
#
# COMPACT_ATOMS: atom_id res chain seq x y z
N MET A 1 -13.60 -5.61 -17.53
CA MET A 1 -13.88 -4.92 -16.26
C MET A 1 -12.58 -4.52 -15.59
N GLN A 2 -12.56 -3.31 -15.07
CA GLN A 2 -11.39 -2.80 -14.38
C GLN A 2 -11.23 -3.48 -13.01
N LYS A 3 -10.03 -3.91 -12.67
CA LYS A 3 -9.73 -4.48 -11.36
C LYS A 3 -9.76 -3.39 -10.29
N LYS A 4 -10.21 -3.75 -9.11
CA LYS A 4 -10.22 -2.87 -7.94
C LYS A 4 -9.05 -3.23 -7.04
N ILE A 5 -8.11 -2.31 -6.91
CA ILE A 5 -6.89 -2.51 -6.13
C ILE A 5 -6.94 -1.61 -4.90
N MET A 6 -6.89 -2.24 -3.73
CA MET A 6 -6.96 -1.52 -2.46
C MET A 6 -5.55 -1.27 -1.91
N PHE A 7 -5.27 -0.02 -1.56
CA PHE A 7 -3.97 0.36 -0.98
C PHE A 7 -4.14 0.66 0.51
N ILE A 8 -3.33 0.01 1.32
CA ILE A 8 -3.33 0.15 2.77
C ILE A 8 -1.95 0.60 3.20
N GLY A 9 -1.88 1.56 4.11
CA GLY A 9 -0.62 2.04 4.66
C GLY A 9 -0.85 3.08 5.72
N ALA A 10 0.09 3.20 6.66
CA ALA A 10 0.02 4.19 7.72
C ALA A 10 0.07 5.61 7.16
N SER A 11 -0.40 6.57 7.94
CA SER A 11 -0.29 7.99 7.59
C SER A 11 1.18 8.34 7.30
N GLY A 12 1.39 9.02 6.19
CA GLY A 12 2.74 9.42 5.79
C GLY A 12 3.56 8.34 5.11
N SER A 13 2.98 7.16 4.80
CA SER A 13 3.71 6.09 4.10
C SER A 13 3.99 6.39 2.62
N GLY A 14 3.39 7.46 2.08
CA GLY A 14 3.53 7.78 0.66
C GLY A 14 2.51 7.09 -0.22
N LYS A 15 1.49 6.49 0.37
CA LYS A 15 0.47 5.72 -0.33
C LYS A 15 -0.28 6.54 -1.40
N SER A 16 -0.76 7.73 -1.04
CA SER A 16 -1.49 8.59 -1.98
C SER A 16 -0.60 9.07 -3.12
N THR A 17 0.66 9.38 -2.84
CA THR A 17 1.63 9.77 -3.86
C THR A 17 1.91 8.62 -4.82
N LEU A 18 2.02 7.40 -4.27
CA LEU A 18 2.23 6.21 -5.08
C LEU A 18 1.07 5.96 -6.04
N ILE A 19 -0.17 6.01 -5.53
CA ILE A 19 -1.37 5.82 -6.35
C ILE A 19 -1.40 6.83 -7.48
N LYS A 20 -1.10 8.07 -7.17
CA LYS A 20 -1.07 9.15 -8.15
C LYS A 20 -0.03 8.91 -9.23
N THR A 21 1.15 8.47 -8.86
CA THR A 21 2.21 8.14 -9.79
C THR A 21 1.79 7.00 -10.71
N LEU A 22 1.13 5.98 -10.16
CA LEU A 22 0.61 4.85 -10.96
C LEU A 22 -0.46 5.29 -11.94
N ARG A 23 -1.29 6.25 -11.56
CA ARG A 23 -2.34 6.80 -12.43
C ARG A 23 -1.81 7.81 -13.45
N GLY A 24 -0.61 8.35 -13.23
CA GLY A 24 -0.03 9.36 -14.11
C GLY A 24 -0.67 10.75 -13.99
N CYS A 25 -1.30 11.04 -12.85
CA CYS A 25 -1.99 12.31 -12.62
C CYS A 25 -1.12 13.36 -11.93
N GLY A 26 -1.63 14.59 -11.75
CA GLY A 26 -0.95 15.71 -11.11
C GLY A 26 -0.62 15.53 -9.62
N GLU A 27 -0.70 16.55 -8.77
CA GLU A 27 -0.24 16.45 -7.37
C GLU A 27 -1.13 15.63 -6.45
N ALA A 28 -0.51 14.90 -5.51
CA ALA A 28 -1.22 14.09 -4.54
C ALA A 28 -1.87 14.96 -3.48
N VAL A 29 -3.09 14.59 -3.09
CA VAL A 29 -3.82 15.23 -2.00
C VAL A 29 -3.96 14.22 -0.87
N LYS A 30 -3.79 14.69 0.39
CA LYS A 30 -3.94 13.81 1.54
C LYS A 30 -5.34 13.21 1.57
N THR A 31 -5.41 11.88 1.69
CA THR A 31 -6.67 11.16 1.75
C THR A 31 -7.33 11.34 3.13
N GLN A 32 -8.56 11.83 3.15
CA GLN A 32 -9.35 12.03 4.37
C GLN A 32 -10.44 10.96 4.53
N ALA A 33 -10.84 10.33 3.44
CA ALA A 33 -11.86 9.32 3.41
C ALA A 33 -11.49 8.26 2.39
N VAL A 34 -12.16 7.10 2.46
CA VAL A 34 -11.98 6.05 1.44
C VAL A 34 -12.41 6.61 0.09
N THR A 35 -11.51 6.52 -0.89
CA THR A 35 -11.79 6.99 -2.25
C THR A 35 -11.53 5.89 -3.26
N LEU A 36 -12.31 5.90 -4.34
CA LEU A 36 -12.14 4.98 -5.47
C LEU A 36 -12.02 5.80 -6.75
N GLU A 37 -10.85 5.73 -7.39
CA GLU A 37 -10.62 6.39 -8.67
C GLU A 37 -9.83 5.47 -9.59
N ASP A 38 -10.30 5.28 -10.82
CA ASP A 38 -9.64 4.47 -11.84
C ASP A 38 -9.28 3.06 -11.35
N GLY A 39 -10.12 2.49 -10.47
CA GLY A 39 -9.90 1.15 -9.93
C GLY A 39 -9.00 1.11 -8.70
N TYR A 40 -8.46 2.23 -8.25
CA TYR A 40 -7.63 2.28 -7.05
C TYR A 40 -8.46 2.73 -5.84
N ILE A 41 -8.44 1.92 -4.78
CA ILE A 41 -9.11 2.23 -3.52
C ILE A 41 -8.05 2.69 -2.54
N ASP A 42 -8.14 3.96 -2.13
CA ASP A 42 -7.19 4.56 -1.20
C ASP A 42 -7.82 4.63 0.20
N ILE A 43 -7.24 3.88 1.13
CA ILE A 43 -7.69 3.85 2.52
C ILE A 43 -6.91 4.89 3.32
N PRO A 44 -7.58 5.80 4.05
CA PRO A 44 -6.88 6.75 4.91
C PRO A 44 -5.95 6.05 5.89
N GLY A 45 -4.73 6.59 6.05
CA GLY A 45 -3.73 6.00 6.94
C GLY A 45 -4.20 5.88 8.38
N GLU A 46 -5.03 6.82 8.82
CA GLU A 46 -5.60 6.84 10.17
C GLU A 46 -6.42 5.60 10.47
N TYR A 47 -6.96 4.93 9.46
CA TYR A 47 -7.74 3.69 9.64
C TYR A 47 -6.86 2.56 10.18
N MET A 48 -5.54 2.63 9.95
CA MET A 48 -4.60 1.65 10.49
C MET A 48 -4.24 1.96 11.95
N ASP A 49 -4.28 3.24 12.31
CA ASP A 49 -3.88 3.71 13.65
C ASP A 49 -5.01 3.59 14.68
N ILE A 50 -6.27 3.57 14.23
CA ILE A 50 -7.43 3.49 15.11
C ILE A 50 -8.10 2.14 14.94
N ARG A 51 -8.04 1.33 16.01
CA ARG A 51 -8.50 -0.06 15.97
C ARG A 51 -9.95 -0.23 15.49
N ARG A 52 -10.87 0.64 15.91
CA ARG A 52 -12.27 0.57 15.50
C ARG A 52 -12.48 0.77 14.00
N LEU A 53 -11.54 1.47 13.33
CA LEU A 53 -11.63 1.73 11.90
C LEU A 53 -11.10 0.58 11.06
N ASN A 54 -10.42 -0.40 11.67
CA ASN A 54 -9.98 -1.59 10.95
C ASN A 54 -11.16 -2.39 10.39
N TYR A 55 -12.33 -2.29 11.02
CA TYR A 55 -13.53 -2.94 10.51
C TYR A 55 -13.94 -2.35 9.15
N ALA A 56 -13.82 -1.04 9.00
CA ALA A 56 -14.11 -0.38 7.73
C ALA A 56 -13.16 -0.86 6.62
N VAL A 57 -11.89 -1.12 6.97
CA VAL A 57 -10.91 -1.66 6.03
C VAL A 57 -11.32 -3.05 5.57
N ILE A 58 -11.70 -3.92 6.49
CA ILE A 58 -12.12 -5.29 6.18
C ILE A 58 -13.36 -5.27 5.28
N THR A 59 -14.33 -4.42 5.59
CA THR A 59 -15.55 -4.30 4.80
C THR A 59 -15.26 -3.81 3.38
N THR A 60 -14.39 -2.81 3.25
CA THR A 60 -13.99 -2.27 1.94
C THR A 60 -13.27 -3.33 1.11
N ALA A 61 -12.45 -4.16 1.76
CA ALA A 61 -11.70 -5.21 1.08
C ALA A 61 -12.59 -6.26 0.41
N MET A 62 -13.83 -6.39 0.85
CA MET A 62 -14.77 -7.34 0.23
C MET A 62 -15.06 -7.01 -1.23
N ASP A 63 -14.88 -5.75 -1.64
CA ASP A 63 -15.10 -5.31 -3.00
C ASP A 63 -13.81 -5.20 -3.82
N ALA A 64 -12.66 -5.51 -3.22
CA ALA A 64 -11.37 -5.40 -3.89
C ALA A 64 -10.94 -6.72 -4.53
N ASP A 65 -10.15 -6.63 -5.60
CA ASP A 65 -9.57 -7.79 -6.27
C ASP A 65 -8.18 -8.13 -5.75
N ALA A 66 -7.49 -7.14 -5.19
CA ALA A 66 -6.17 -7.33 -4.58
C ALA A 66 -5.91 -6.21 -3.58
N ILE A 67 -4.98 -6.46 -2.67
CA ILE A 67 -4.57 -5.48 -1.66
C ILE A 67 -3.07 -5.26 -1.77
N PHE A 68 -2.64 -4.00 -1.78
CA PHE A 68 -1.24 -3.62 -1.67
C PHE A 68 -1.02 -2.95 -0.33
N VAL A 69 -0.15 -3.55 0.49
CA VAL A 69 0.25 -3.00 1.79
C VAL A 69 1.52 -2.19 1.56
N VAL A 70 1.45 -0.89 1.82
CA VAL A 70 2.57 0.03 1.59
C VAL A 70 3.31 0.28 2.89
N GLN A 71 4.57 -0.17 2.94
CA GLN A 71 5.46 0.04 4.09
C GLN A 71 6.49 1.11 3.74
N ASP A 72 6.53 2.17 4.53
CA ASP A 72 7.54 3.22 4.42
C ASP A 72 8.90 2.66 4.82
N SER A 73 9.88 2.70 3.91
CA SER A 73 11.22 2.17 4.16
C SER A 73 12.00 2.96 5.21
N THR A 74 11.55 4.17 5.52
CA THR A 74 12.20 5.02 6.53
C THR A 74 11.55 4.89 7.91
N SER A 75 10.42 4.20 8.00
CA SER A 75 9.68 4.07 9.26
C SER A 75 10.32 3.05 10.19
N SER A 76 10.25 3.33 11.48
CA SER A 76 10.75 2.44 12.54
C SER A 76 9.65 1.55 13.12
N LYS A 77 8.50 1.47 12.45
CA LYS A 77 7.38 0.62 12.90
C LYS A 77 6.60 0.08 11.70
N PRO A 78 5.92 -1.07 11.89
CA PRO A 78 5.10 -1.66 10.81
C PRO A 78 3.94 -0.75 10.44
N THR A 79 3.54 -0.82 9.16
CA THR A 79 2.40 -0.06 8.65
C THR A 79 1.06 -0.64 9.10
N THR A 80 1.01 -1.95 9.37
CA THR A 80 -0.21 -2.65 9.83
C THR A 80 0.13 -3.57 11.01
N PRO A 81 -0.89 -3.99 11.79
CA PRO A 81 -0.66 -4.93 12.90
C PRO A 81 -0.14 -6.28 12.44
N PRO A 82 0.56 -7.03 13.31
CA PRO A 82 1.00 -8.39 12.98
C PRO A 82 -0.16 -9.27 12.54
N GLY A 83 0.07 -10.06 11.48
CA GLY A 83 -0.93 -10.98 10.96
C GLY A 83 -2.08 -10.36 10.20
N PHE A 84 -2.06 -9.04 9.99
CA PHE A 84 -3.15 -8.31 9.34
C PHE A 84 -3.54 -8.89 7.98
N ALA A 85 -2.52 -9.22 7.15
CA ALA A 85 -2.76 -9.74 5.81
C ALA A 85 -3.48 -11.09 5.78
N GLY A 86 -3.36 -11.87 6.87
CA GLY A 86 -4.01 -13.17 6.97
C GLY A 86 -5.53 -13.13 7.10
N MET A 87 -6.10 -11.95 7.32
CA MET A 87 -7.56 -11.78 7.44
C MET A 87 -8.27 -11.76 6.10
N PHE A 88 -7.52 -11.68 4.99
CA PHE A 88 -8.12 -11.50 3.67
C PHE A 88 -7.99 -12.75 2.82
N ASN A 89 -9.02 -13.01 2.01
CA ASN A 89 -9.07 -14.16 1.09
C ASN A 89 -8.64 -13.78 -0.34
N ILE A 90 -8.24 -12.54 -0.55
CA ILE A 90 -7.77 -12.07 -1.84
C ILE A 90 -6.25 -11.89 -1.80
N PRO A 91 -5.57 -11.82 -2.95
CA PRO A 91 -4.11 -11.64 -2.97
C PRO A 91 -3.68 -10.36 -2.26
N VAL A 92 -2.63 -10.45 -1.43
CA VAL A 92 -2.06 -9.32 -0.72
C VAL A 92 -0.58 -9.21 -1.12
N TYR A 93 -0.19 -8.05 -1.60
CA TYR A 93 1.17 -7.76 -2.05
C TYR A 93 1.81 -6.71 -1.15
N GLY A 94 3.13 -6.77 -1.01
CA GLY A 94 3.88 -5.80 -0.22
C GLY A 94 4.61 -4.81 -1.12
N VAL A 95 4.47 -3.53 -0.81
CA VAL A 95 5.18 -2.43 -1.50
C VAL A 95 6.03 -1.70 -0.48
N ILE A 96 7.30 -1.46 -0.80
CA ILE A 96 8.23 -0.72 0.05
C ILE A 96 8.44 0.63 -0.60
N SER A 97 7.95 1.69 0.05
CA SER A 97 7.99 3.05 -0.51
C SER A 97 9.21 3.84 -0.06
N LYS A 98 9.44 4.96 -0.72
CA LYS A 98 10.47 5.95 -0.36
C LYS A 98 11.89 5.42 -0.37
N ILE A 99 12.20 4.50 -1.28
CA ILE A 99 13.54 3.89 -1.34
C ILE A 99 14.63 4.87 -1.81
N ASP A 100 14.25 6.03 -2.32
CA ASP A 100 15.17 7.09 -2.72
C ASP A 100 15.76 7.88 -1.56
N LEU A 101 15.14 7.80 -0.37
CA LEU A 101 15.58 8.57 0.77
C LEU A 101 16.82 7.96 1.44
N PRO A 102 17.74 8.79 1.98
CA PRO A 102 18.97 8.29 2.61
C PRO A 102 18.73 7.38 3.81
N THR A 103 17.61 7.53 4.50
CA THR A 103 17.25 6.73 5.68
C THR A 103 16.48 5.47 5.32
N ALA A 104 16.28 5.18 4.03
CA ALA A 104 15.56 4.00 3.59
C ALA A 104 16.29 2.72 4.03
N ASP A 105 15.50 1.78 4.59
CA ASP A 105 16.00 0.49 5.02
C ASP A 105 15.04 -0.59 4.50
N ILE A 106 15.36 -1.09 3.30
CA ILE A 106 14.52 -2.09 2.61
C ILE A 106 14.43 -3.37 3.42
N LYS A 107 15.52 -3.76 4.06
CA LYS A 107 15.57 -4.97 4.86
C LYS A 107 14.61 -4.92 6.05
N ARG A 108 14.61 -3.79 6.77
CA ARG A 108 13.69 -3.57 7.89
C ARG A 108 12.25 -3.52 7.42
N ALA A 109 11.98 -2.82 6.32
CA ALA A 109 10.64 -2.74 5.74
C ALA A 109 10.13 -4.12 5.33
N SER A 110 10.99 -4.95 4.73
CA SER A 110 10.65 -6.32 4.37
C SER A 110 10.26 -7.14 5.60
N LYS A 111 10.99 -6.97 6.70
CA LYS A 111 10.67 -7.64 7.96
C LYS A 111 9.30 -7.23 8.49
N TYR A 112 8.97 -5.95 8.41
CA TYR A 112 7.68 -5.46 8.86
C TYR A 112 6.54 -6.04 8.02
N LEU A 113 6.72 -6.12 6.70
CA LEU A 113 5.73 -6.75 5.82
C LEU A 113 5.56 -8.24 6.14
N GLU A 114 6.64 -8.91 6.43
CA GLU A 114 6.61 -10.31 6.84
C GLU A 114 5.82 -10.51 8.13
N MET A 115 6.04 -9.63 9.12
CA MET A 115 5.29 -9.63 10.38
C MET A 115 3.80 -9.39 10.17
N CYS A 116 3.45 -8.58 9.18
CA CYS A 116 2.05 -8.31 8.83
C CYS A 116 1.39 -9.50 8.12
N GLY A 117 2.16 -10.50 7.75
CA GLY A 117 1.63 -11.69 7.07
C GLY A 117 1.64 -11.60 5.56
N VAL A 118 2.27 -10.58 4.98
CA VAL A 118 2.40 -10.45 3.54
C VAL A 118 3.47 -11.41 3.04
N LYS A 119 3.09 -12.32 2.14
CA LYS A 119 3.99 -13.36 1.62
C LYS A 119 4.37 -13.07 0.18
N GLY A 120 5.47 -13.68 -0.26
CA GLY A 120 5.95 -13.59 -1.63
C GLY A 120 6.93 -12.45 -1.85
N LYS A 121 6.94 -11.94 -3.07
CA LYS A 121 7.86 -10.88 -3.47
C LYS A 121 7.37 -9.53 -3.00
N TYR A 122 8.29 -8.69 -2.52
CA TYR A 122 7.98 -7.31 -2.18
C TYR A 122 8.51 -6.39 -3.28
N TYR A 123 7.87 -5.24 -3.46
CA TYR A 123 8.13 -4.31 -4.55
C TYR A 123 8.68 -2.99 -4.03
N PRO A 124 10.03 -2.81 -4.05
CA PRO A 124 10.63 -1.53 -3.64
C PRO A 124 10.38 -0.47 -4.70
N VAL A 125 9.88 0.69 -4.29
CA VAL A 125 9.54 1.76 -5.23
C VAL A 125 9.90 3.13 -4.69
N SER A 126 10.10 4.08 -5.61
CA SER A 126 10.15 5.50 -5.33
C SER A 126 9.19 6.24 -6.26
N ALA A 127 8.19 6.88 -5.67
CA ALA A 127 7.27 7.71 -6.45
C ALA A 127 7.97 8.97 -6.97
N VAL A 128 9.06 9.39 -6.34
CA VAL A 128 9.82 10.58 -6.73
C VAL A 128 10.71 10.32 -7.94
N THR A 129 11.48 9.22 -7.91
CA THR A 129 12.41 8.89 -8.99
C THR A 129 11.79 8.01 -10.07
N GLY A 130 10.68 7.34 -9.77
CA GLY A 130 10.04 6.38 -10.66
C GLY A 130 10.61 4.97 -10.56
N GLU A 131 11.60 4.76 -9.70
CA GLU A 131 12.20 3.43 -9.54
C GLU A 131 11.17 2.41 -9.06
N GLY A 132 11.10 1.26 -9.75
CA GLY A 132 10.18 0.18 -9.39
C GLY A 132 8.73 0.38 -9.81
N ILE A 133 8.36 1.56 -10.29
CA ILE A 133 6.97 1.88 -10.64
C ILE A 133 6.47 1.05 -11.83
N GLU A 134 7.30 0.87 -12.85
CA GLU A 134 6.90 0.08 -14.03
C GLU A 134 6.67 -1.39 -13.68
N GLU A 135 7.49 -1.95 -12.81
CA GLU A 135 7.33 -3.34 -12.36
C GLU A 135 6.01 -3.51 -11.61
N LEU A 136 5.69 -2.53 -10.76
CA LEU A 136 4.42 -2.53 -10.01
C LEU A 136 3.23 -2.36 -10.95
N ARG A 137 3.37 -1.51 -11.95
CA ARG A 137 2.33 -1.29 -12.95
C ARG A 137 2.05 -2.56 -13.76
N GLU A 138 3.10 -3.28 -14.15
CA GLU A 138 2.96 -4.56 -14.84
C GLU A 138 2.24 -5.60 -13.98
N LEU A 139 2.54 -5.65 -12.70
CA LEU A 139 1.86 -6.55 -11.78
C LEU A 139 0.35 -6.25 -11.77
N ILE A 140 -0.01 -4.98 -11.68
CA ILE A 140 -1.41 -4.56 -11.63
C ILE A 140 -2.14 -4.94 -12.93
N GLU A 141 -1.49 -4.73 -14.07
CA GLU A 141 -2.08 -5.04 -15.38
C GLU A 141 -2.30 -6.53 -15.58
N ASN A 142 -1.52 -7.37 -14.90
CA ASN A 142 -1.59 -8.82 -15.03
C ASN A 142 -2.47 -9.50 -13.98
N LEU A 143 -3.12 -8.74 -13.13
CA LEU A 143 -4.00 -9.31 -12.08
C LEU A 143 -5.30 -9.88 -12.61
#